data_40298281dcc24e34f47943f9d88a3834
#
_entry.id   40298281dcc24e34f47943f9d88a3834
#
_cell.length_a   1.000
_cell.length_b   1.000
_cell.length_c   1.000
_cell.angle_alpha   90.00
_cell.angle_beta   90.00
_cell.angle_gamma   90.00
#
_symmetry.space_group_name_H-M   'P 1'
#
loop_
_entity.id
_entity.type
_entity.pdbx_description
1 polymer ?
#
loop_
_entity_poly.entity_id
_entity_poly.type
_entity_poly.pdbx_seq_one_letter_code
_entity_poly.pdbx_strand_id
1 'polypeptide(L)'
;MPFYSARTASGQLVNTLKSLLDNKRLSSFALSKQANLSPTTTRKIYTDPEYIPSPDVLEKLCLTLECLPGDILNIRGNIEESAVVVSGVF
;
A
#
# COMPACT_ATOMS: atom_id res chain seq x y z
N MET A 1 21.19 16.40 7.02
CA MET A 1 20.51 16.20 7.14
C MET A 1 20.10 15.45 7.88
N PRO A 2 20.09 15.04 8.32
CA PRO A 2 19.53 14.14 8.75
C PRO A 2 18.44 14.37 9.46
N PHE A 3 18.17 15.22 9.86
CA PHE A 3 17.19 15.47 10.34
C PHE A 3 16.11 14.91 9.99
N TYR A 4 16.10 14.58 9.26
CA TYR A 4 14.94 14.03 8.79
C TYR A 4 14.62 12.71 9.34
N SER A 5 15.37 12.16 10.18
CA SER A 5 15.00 10.94 10.84
C SER A 5 13.78 11.12 11.73
N ALA A 6 13.61 12.29 12.29
CA ALA A 6 12.42 12.55 13.07
C ALA A 6 11.17 12.45 12.21
N ARG A 7 11.33 12.90 10.97
CA ARG A 7 10.22 12.87 10.06
C ARG A 7 9.81 11.46 9.76
N THR A 8 10.79 10.59 9.53
CA THR A 8 10.46 9.23 9.23
C THR A 8 9.82 8.52 10.41
N ALA A 9 10.09 8.99 11.62
CA ALA A 9 9.50 8.36 12.78
C ALA A 9 8.01 8.60 12.88
N SER A 10 7.52 9.65 12.23
CA SER A 10 6.10 9.95 12.31
C SER A 10 5.29 9.37 11.18
N GLY A 11 5.93 8.81 10.17
CA GLY A 11 5.25 8.20 9.06
C GLY A 11 5.25 6.68 9.16
N GLN A 12 4.26 6.04 8.59
CA GLN A 12 4.14 4.60 8.64
C GLN A 12 3.69 4.08 7.29
N LEU A 13 4.42 3.12 6.75
CA LEU A 13 4.05 2.51 5.49
C LEU A 13 2.87 1.56 5.72
N VAL A 14 1.85 1.71 4.92
CA VAL A 14 0.66 0.87 5.01
C VAL A 14 0.24 0.44 3.62
N ASN A 15 -0.55 -0.62 3.55
CA ASN A 15 -1.15 -0.98 2.29
C ASN A 15 -2.60 -0.52 2.26
N THR A 16 -3.08 -0.16 1.07
CA THR A 16 -4.43 0.34 0.88
C THR A 16 -5.25 -0.63 0.04
N LEU A 17 -4.89 -1.90 0.06
CA LEU A 17 -5.57 -2.88 -0.77
C LEU A 17 -7.06 -2.98 -0.45
N LYS A 18 -7.41 -2.85 0.83
CA LYS A 18 -8.81 -2.94 1.20
C LYS A 18 -9.66 -1.89 0.48
N SER A 19 -9.19 -0.64 0.47
CA SER A 19 -9.92 0.42 -0.21
C SER A 19 -10.01 0.15 -1.71
N LEU A 20 -8.92 -0.32 -2.29
CA LEU A 20 -8.89 -0.59 -3.71
C LEU A 20 -9.86 -1.70 -4.07
N LEU A 21 -9.87 -2.79 -3.32
CA LEU A 21 -10.78 -3.89 -3.58
C LEU A 21 -12.23 -3.51 -3.32
N ASP A 22 -12.47 -2.74 -2.26
CA ASP A 22 -13.82 -2.30 -1.95
C ASP A 22 -14.37 -1.43 -3.07
N ASN A 23 -13.53 -0.57 -3.64
CA ASN A 23 -13.95 0.26 -4.77
C ASN A 23 -14.26 -0.58 -6.00
N LYS A 24 -13.51 -1.64 -6.21
CA LYS A 24 -13.71 -2.52 -7.35
C LYS A 24 -14.75 -3.60 -7.07
N ARG A 25 -15.24 -3.66 -5.84
CA ARG A 25 -16.20 -4.69 -5.41
C ARG A 25 -15.67 -6.07 -5.67
N LEU A 26 -14.39 -6.26 -5.34
CA LEU A 26 -13.69 -7.52 -5.55
C LEU A 26 -13.29 -8.07 -4.19
N SER A 27 -13.59 -9.35 -3.96
CA SER A 27 -13.21 -9.96 -2.69
C SER A 27 -11.75 -10.35 -2.71
N SER A 28 -11.16 -10.48 -1.52
CA SER A 28 -9.77 -10.92 -1.45
C SER A 28 -9.61 -12.34 -2.00
N PHE A 29 -10.62 -13.17 -1.83
CA PHE A 29 -10.57 -14.52 -2.34
C PHE A 29 -10.54 -14.52 -3.87
N ALA A 30 -11.40 -13.73 -4.49
CA ALA A 30 -11.42 -13.63 -5.94
C ALA A 30 -10.10 -13.08 -6.46
N LEU A 31 -9.54 -12.09 -5.76
CA LEU A 31 -8.25 -11.54 -6.16
C LEU A 31 -7.17 -12.60 -6.08
N SER A 32 -7.18 -13.44 -5.04
CA SER A 32 -6.15 -14.45 -4.90
C SER A 32 -6.17 -15.39 -6.10
N LYS A 33 -7.34 -15.73 -6.60
CA LYS A 33 -7.43 -16.59 -7.76
C LYS A 33 -6.96 -15.90 -9.03
N GLN A 34 -7.32 -14.65 -9.20
CA GLN A 34 -6.92 -13.91 -10.40
C GLN A 34 -5.42 -13.65 -10.42
N ALA A 35 -4.84 -13.38 -9.27
CA ALA A 35 -3.42 -13.07 -9.17
C ALA A 35 -2.55 -14.30 -8.94
N ASN A 36 -3.18 -15.47 -8.84
CA ASN A 36 -2.46 -16.73 -8.58
C ASN A 36 -1.67 -16.62 -7.28
N LEU A 37 -2.34 -16.12 -6.25
CA LEU A 37 -1.75 -15.97 -4.92
C LEU A 37 -2.51 -16.83 -3.93
N SER A 38 -1.86 -17.11 -2.80
CA SER A 38 -2.50 -17.82 -1.72
C SER A 38 -3.65 -17.00 -1.16
N PRO A 39 -4.83 -17.59 -0.93
CA PRO A 39 -5.92 -16.86 -0.31
C PRO A 39 -5.56 -16.30 1.06
N THR A 40 -4.72 -17.03 1.81
CA THR A 40 -4.29 -16.58 3.12
C THR A 40 -3.48 -15.29 3.01
N THR A 41 -2.55 -15.25 2.05
CA THR A 41 -1.73 -14.07 1.85
C THR A 41 -2.58 -12.88 1.44
N THR A 42 -3.48 -13.08 0.49
CA THR A 42 -4.31 -11.99 0.00
C THR A 42 -5.22 -11.46 1.09
N ARG A 43 -5.79 -12.36 1.88
CA ARG A 43 -6.66 -11.95 2.98
C ARG A 43 -5.88 -11.17 4.03
N LYS A 44 -4.65 -11.57 4.30
CA LYS A 44 -3.84 -10.88 5.28
C LYS A 44 -3.55 -9.44 4.84
N ILE A 45 -3.23 -9.26 3.57
CA ILE A 45 -3.01 -7.92 3.04
C ILE A 45 -4.30 -7.10 3.16
N TYR A 46 -5.42 -7.70 2.85
CA TYR A 46 -6.70 -7.03 2.87
C TYR A 46 -7.10 -6.58 4.28
N THR A 47 -6.88 -7.43 5.27
CA THR A 47 -7.36 -7.17 6.62
C THR A 47 -6.36 -6.43 7.48
N ASP A 48 -5.07 -6.44 7.12
CA ASP A 48 -4.03 -5.84 7.94
C ASP A 48 -3.33 -4.75 7.15
N PRO A 49 -3.67 -3.50 7.37
CA PRO A 49 -3.06 -2.41 6.59
C PRO A 49 -1.56 -2.25 6.86
N GLU A 50 -1.05 -2.81 7.95
CA GLU A 50 0.38 -2.71 8.24
C GLU A 50 1.17 -3.84 7.62
N TYR A 51 0.51 -4.80 7.02
CA TYR A 51 1.20 -5.88 6.35
C TYR A 51 1.62 -5.41 4.96
N ILE A 52 2.91 -5.43 4.71
CA ILE A 52 3.45 -4.95 3.43
C ILE A 52 3.81 -6.16 2.59
N PRO A 53 3.20 -6.32 1.42
CA PRO A 53 3.48 -7.48 0.58
C PRO A 53 4.91 -7.44 0.05
N SER A 54 5.46 -8.62 -0.21
CA SER A 54 6.78 -8.72 -0.82
C SER A 54 6.74 -8.18 -2.25
N PRO A 55 7.91 -7.87 -2.82
CA PRO A 55 7.92 -7.37 -4.20
C PRO A 55 7.25 -8.30 -5.20
N ASP A 56 7.43 -9.61 -5.03
CA ASP A 56 6.79 -10.56 -5.95
C ASP A 56 5.28 -10.49 -5.85
N VAL A 57 4.75 -10.45 -4.63
CA VAL A 57 3.32 -10.38 -4.41
C VAL A 57 2.79 -9.04 -4.91
N LEU A 58 3.51 -7.97 -4.62
CA LEU A 58 3.10 -6.64 -5.04
C LEU A 58 3.02 -6.56 -6.56
N GLU A 59 4.00 -7.15 -7.24
CA GLU A 59 4.00 -7.16 -8.69
C GLU A 59 2.78 -7.87 -9.25
N LYS A 60 2.45 -9.03 -8.68
CA LYS A 60 1.29 -9.78 -9.13
C LYS A 60 0.00 -9.01 -8.90
N LEU A 61 -0.10 -8.31 -7.77
CA LEU A 61 -1.27 -7.52 -7.48
C LEU A 61 -1.41 -6.37 -8.48
N CYS A 62 -0.30 -5.70 -8.77
CA CYS A 62 -0.35 -4.58 -9.71
C CYS A 62 -0.74 -5.03 -11.10
N LEU A 63 -0.20 -6.15 -11.55
CA LEU A 63 -0.53 -6.66 -12.87
C LEU A 63 -1.99 -7.10 -12.95
N THR A 64 -2.46 -7.75 -11.91
CA THR A 64 -3.83 -8.26 -11.89
C THR A 64 -4.84 -7.13 -11.81
N LEU A 65 -4.56 -6.12 -10.99
CA LEU A 65 -5.48 -5.01 -10.77
C LEU A 65 -5.23 -3.87 -11.74
N GLU A 66 -4.19 -3.99 -12.59
CA GLU A 66 -3.84 -2.97 -13.56
C GLU A 66 -3.65 -1.63 -12.88
N CYS A 67 -2.82 -1.63 -11.84
CA CYS A 67 -2.54 -0.43 -11.09
C CYS A 67 -1.06 -0.34 -10.79
N LEU A 68 -0.65 0.77 -10.20
CA LEU A 68 0.74 1.00 -9.84
C LEU A 68 0.96 0.65 -8.38
N PRO A 69 2.21 0.35 -7.98
CA PRO A 69 2.49 0.09 -6.57
C PRO A 69 2.03 1.22 -5.65
N GLY A 70 2.07 2.46 -6.12
CA GLY A 70 1.60 3.59 -5.33
C GLY A 70 0.12 3.57 -5.06
N ASP A 71 -0.65 2.78 -5.80
CA ASP A 71 -2.07 2.63 -5.53
C ASP A 71 -2.31 1.65 -4.39
N ILE A 72 -1.33 0.82 -4.08
CA ILE A 72 -1.46 -0.20 -3.04
C ILE A 72 -0.72 0.20 -1.78
N LEU A 73 0.43 0.85 -1.92
CA LEU A 73 1.25 1.25 -0.79
C LEU A 73 1.15 2.74 -0.56
N ASN A 74 1.10 3.13 0.71
CA ASN A 74 0.95 4.53 1.04
C ASN A 74 1.63 4.81 2.37
N ILE A 75 1.73 6.08 2.72
CA ILE A 75 2.32 6.48 3.99
C ILE A 75 1.23 7.12 4.84
N ARG A 76 1.14 6.69 6.08
CA ARG A 76 0.17 7.23 7.01
C ARG A 76 0.92 7.95 8.13
N GLY A 77 0.35 9.03 8.63
CA GLY A 77 0.98 9.78 9.70
C GLY A 77 1.16 11.22 9.29
N ASN A 78 2.26 11.83 9.72
CA ASN A 78 2.50 13.24 9.48
C ASN A 78 3.16 13.53 8.16
N ILE A 79 3.09 12.57 7.24
CA ILE A 79 3.73 12.74 5.94
C ILE A 79 3.16 13.93 5.18
N GLU A 80 1.91 14.26 5.43
CA GLU A 80 1.29 15.37 4.72
C GLU A 80 1.99 16.68 4.99
N GLU A 81 2.33 16.90 6.25
CA GLU A 81 3.04 18.11 6.60
C GLU A 81 4.39 18.14 5.92
N SER A 82 5.06 17.01 5.92
CA SER A 82 6.36 16.94 5.27
C SER A 82 6.22 17.20 3.78
N ALA A 83 5.20 16.65 3.18
CA ALA A 83 5.00 16.85 1.76
C ALA A 83 4.72 18.30 1.43
N VAL A 84 3.94 18.97 2.26
CA VAL A 84 3.62 20.35 2.05
C VAL A 84 4.89 21.20 2.12
N VAL A 85 5.72 20.93 3.10
CA VAL A 85 6.96 21.66 3.24
C VAL A 85 7.84 21.47 2.01
N VAL A 86 7.95 20.24 1.58
CA VAL A 86 8.77 19.96 0.41
C VAL A 86 8.22 20.66 -0.81
N SER A 87 6.92 20.67 -0.96
CA SER A 87 6.31 21.33 -2.09
C SER A 87 6.60 22.82 -2.05
N GLY A 88 6.62 23.41 -0.87
CA GLY A 88 6.88 24.82 -0.76
C GLY A 88 8.28 25.19 -1.17
N VAL A 89 9.18 24.24 -1.20
CA VAL A 89 10.55 24.48 -1.58
C VAL A 89 10.67 24.63 -3.08
N PHE A 90 9.82 23.98 -3.78
CA PHE A 90 9.87 24.00 -5.22
C PHE A 90 9.05 25.12 -5.79
#